data_a27f7056bf4a1338d624f41db97a637d
#
_entry.id   a27f7056bf4a1338d624f41db97a637d
#
_cell.length_a   1.000
_cell.length_b   1.000
_cell.length_c   1.000
_cell.angle_alpha   90.00
_cell.angle_beta   90.00
_cell.angle_gamma   90.00
#
_symmetry.space_group_name_H-M   'P 1'
#
loop_
_entity.id
_entity.type
_entity.pdbx_description
1 polymer ?
#
loop_
_entity_poly.entity_id
_entity_poly.type
_entity_poly.pdbx_seq_one_letter_code
_entity_poly.pdbx_strand_id
1 'polypeptide(L)' 'MAKKFSCGDVMSGCGWSATAKDEAELFQKISEHAKNTHNISSIPDEVIQKVKSKIQNI' A
#
# COMPACT_ATOMS: atom_id res chain seq x y z
N MET A 1 -16.26 -0.01 7.60
CA MET A 1 -15.40 -1.16 7.39
C MET A 1 -13.99 -0.70 7.11
N ALA A 2 -13.00 -1.37 7.65
CA ALA A 2 -11.62 -0.94 7.50
C ALA A 2 -10.91 -1.76 6.42
N LYS A 3 -9.86 -1.17 5.89
CA LYS A 3 -8.97 -1.82 4.92
C LYS A 3 -7.57 -1.88 5.49
N LYS A 4 -6.86 -2.95 5.19
CA LYS A 4 -5.49 -3.16 5.65
C LYS A 4 -4.60 -3.56 4.48
N PHE A 5 -3.37 -3.06 4.49
CA PHE A 5 -2.37 -3.41 3.49
C PHE A 5 -1.01 -3.63 4.15
N SER A 6 -0.33 -4.69 3.74
CA SER A 6 1.04 -4.98 4.19
C SER A 6 1.98 -4.82 3.00
N CYS A 7 2.93 -3.90 3.10
CA CYS A 7 3.87 -3.64 2.01
C CYS A 7 4.73 -4.86 1.69
N GLY A 8 5.00 -5.69 2.68
CA GLY A 8 5.77 -6.92 2.48
C GLY A 8 5.14 -7.91 1.51
N ASP A 9 3.85 -7.80 1.26
CA ASP A 9 3.17 -8.63 0.26
C ASP A 9 3.48 -8.21 -1.17
N VAL A 10 3.94 -6.97 -1.35
CA VAL A 10 4.28 -6.42 -2.67
C VAL A 10 5.79 -6.26 -2.80
N MET A 11 6.44 -5.77 -1.77
CA MET A 11 7.88 -5.56 -1.75
C MET A 11 8.52 -6.44 -0.69
N SER A 12 9.27 -7.41 -1.14
CA SER A 12 9.97 -8.36 -0.29
C SER A 12 10.90 -7.63 0.69
N GLY A 13 10.83 -8.01 1.96
CA GLY A 13 11.69 -7.41 2.97
C GLY A 13 11.16 -6.15 3.62
N CYS A 14 10.02 -5.62 3.17
CA CYS A 14 9.41 -4.46 3.80
C CYS A 14 8.44 -4.90 4.90
N GLY A 15 8.65 -4.40 6.11
CA GLY A 15 7.82 -4.77 7.26
C GLY A 15 6.70 -3.78 7.56
N TRP A 16 6.46 -2.81 6.68
CA TRP A 16 5.46 -1.78 6.92
C TRP A 16 4.05 -2.30 6.62
N SER A 17 3.10 -1.85 7.43
CA SER A 17 1.68 -2.12 7.19
C SER A 17 0.86 -0.92 7.66
N ALA A 18 -0.34 -0.79 7.14
CA ALA A 18 -1.23 0.29 7.52
C ALA A 18 -2.68 -0.14 7.41
N THR A 19 -3.53 0.57 8.16
CA THR A 19 -4.98 0.41 8.07
C THR A 19 -5.62 1.76 7.82
N ALA A 20 -6.77 1.76 7.18
CA ALA A 20 -7.54 2.96 6.92
C ALA A 20 -9.02 2.60 6.85
N LYS A 21 -9.87 3.62 6.86
CA LYS A 21 -11.31 3.38 6.83
C LYS A 21 -11.79 2.95 5.44
N ASP A 22 -11.08 3.37 4.39
CA ASP A 22 -11.42 3.02 3.02
C ASP A 22 -10.17 2.91 2.17
N GLU A 23 -10.37 2.46 0.92
CA GLU A 23 -9.27 2.24 0.00
C GLU A 23 -8.56 3.53 -0.40
N ALA A 24 -9.31 4.61 -0.61
CA ALA A 24 -8.73 5.89 -1.00
C ALA A 24 -7.77 6.40 0.06
N GLU A 25 -8.17 6.37 1.32
CA GLU A 25 -7.31 6.78 2.42
C GLU A 25 -6.10 5.86 2.56
N LEU A 26 -6.31 4.57 2.38
CA LEU A 26 -5.21 3.60 2.44
C LEU A 26 -4.19 3.87 1.34
N PHE A 27 -4.64 4.18 0.12
CA PHE A 27 -3.74 4.50 -0.97
C PHE A 27 -2.92 5.75 -0.71
N GLN A 28 -3.47 6.75 -0.03
CA GLN A 28 -2.69 7.92 0.35
C GLN A 28 -1.53 7.53 1.26
N LYS A 29 -1.79 6.68 2.24
CA LYS A 29 -0.75 6.19 3.15
C LYS A 29 0.28 5.36 2.41
N ILE A 30 -0.16 4.51 1.50
CA ILE A 30 0.74 3.68 0.68
C ILE A 30 1.64 4.56 -0.19
N SER A 31 1.07 5.59 -0.82
CA SER A 31 1.84 6.50 -1.65
C SER A 31 2.92 7.23 -0.86
N GLU A 32 2.60 7.71 0.32
CA GLU A 32 3.58 8.35 1.19
C GLU A 32 4.68 7.37 1.59
N HIS A 33 4.30 6.16 1.95
CA HIS A 33 5.28 5.13 2.31
C HIS A 33 6.22 4.83 1.15
N ALA A 34 5.67 4.65 -0.05
CA ALA A 34 6.47 4.36 -1.24
C ALA A 34 7.45 5.51 -1.53
N LYS A 35 6.98 6.75 -1.40
CA LYS A 35 7.82 7.92 -1.64
C LYS A 35 8.95 8.04 -0.62
N ASN A 36 8.62 7.85 0.66
CA ASN A 36 9.57 8.09 1.75
C ASN A 36 10.51 6.91 2.00
N THR A 37 10.01 5.69 1.81
CA THR A 37 10.78 4.49 2.14
C THR A 37 11.42 3.86 0.92
N HIS A 38 10.70 3.83 -0.21
CA HIS A 38 11.18 3.18 -1.43
C HIS A 38 11.59 4.17 -2.52
N ASN A 39 11.52 5.46 -2.20
CA ASN A 39 11.92 6.54 -3.11
C ASN A 39 11.17 6.50 -4.46
N ILE A 40 9.90 6.12 -4.41
CA ILE A 40 9.04 6.04 -5.59
C ILE A 40 8.14 7.27 -5.61
N SER A 41 8.38 8.18 -6.54
CA SER A 41 7.58 9.40 -6.65
C SER A 41 6.26 9.16 -7.40
N SER A 42 6.21 8.10 -8.21
CA SER A 42 5.02 7.75 -8.98
C SER A 42 4.92 6.23 -9.01
N ILE A 43 3.77 5.70 -8.59
CA ILE A 43 3.56 4.25 -8.55
C ILE A 43 3.09 3.75 -9.91
N PRO A 44 3.82 2.80 -10.54
CA PRO A 44 3.37 2.24 -11.82
C PRO A 44 2.05 1.47 -11.68
N ASP A 45 1.29 1.38 -12.77
CA ASP A 45 0.01 0.67 -12.77
C ASP A 45 0.15 -0.79 -12.32
N GLU A 46 1.24 -1.45 -12.71
CA GLU A 46 1.51 -2.82 -12.27
C GLU A 46 1.52 -2.95 -10.76
N VAL A 47 2.19 -2.01 -10.11
CA VAL A 47 2.29 -2.00 -8.64
C VAL A 47 0.94 -1.66 -8.03
N ILE A 48 0.22 -0.71 -8.61
CA ILE A 48 -1.12 -0.36 -8.14
C ILE A 48 -2.04 -1.56 -8.16
N GLN A 49 -2.00 -2.34 -9.22
CA GLN A 49 -2.84 -3.54 -9.34
C GLN A 49 -2.45 -4.59 -8.29
N LYS A 50 -1.17 -4.78 -8.05
CA LYS A 50 -0.70 -5.69 -7.01
C LYS A 50 -1.16 -5.22 -5.64
N VAL A 51 -1.05 -3.92 -5.37
CA VAL A 51 -1.50 -3.35 -4.10
C VAL A 51 -2.98 -3.62 -3.91
N LYS A 52 -3.80 -3.35 -4.92
CA LYS A 52 -5.24 -3.58 -4.83
C LYS A 52 -5.57 -5.03 -4.53
N SER A 53 -4.85 -5.97 -5.13
CA SER A 53 -5.10 -7.39 -4.92
C SER A 53 -4.70 -7.86 -3.52
N LYS A 54 -3.87 -7.08 -2.81
CA LYS A 54 -3.39 -7.44 -1.48
C LYS A 54 -4.10 -6.68 -0.36
N ILE A 55 -4.96 -5.74 -0.69
CA ILE A 55 -5.75 -5.01 0.32
C ILE A 55 -6.81 -5.94 0.90
N GLN A 56 -6.87 -6.00 2.22
CA GLN A 56 -7.80 -6.85 2.93
C GLN A 56 -8.89 -6.04 3.61
N ASN A 57 -10.08 -6.62 3.69
CA ASN A 57 -11.16 -6.08 4.49
C ASN A 57 -11.04 -6.62 5.90
N ILE A 58 -11.05 -5.72 6.87
CA ILE A 58 -10.97 -6.11 8.28
C ILE A 58 -12.09 -5.50 9.12
#